data_e22cd795ef29f91f6d6aa125c9d27339
#
_entry.id   e22cd795ef29f91f6d6aa125c9d27339
#
_cell.length_a   1.000
_cell.length_b   1.000
_cell.length_c   1.000
_cell.angle_alpha   90.00
_cell.angle_beta   90.00
_cell.angle_gamma   90.00
#
_symmetry.space_group_name_H-M   'P 1'
#
loop_
_entity.id
_entity.type
_entity.pdbx_description
1 polymer ?
#
loop_
_entity_poly.entity_id
_entity_poly.type
_entity_poly.pdbx_seq_one_letter_code
_entity_poly.pdbx_strand_id
1 'polypeptide(L)'
;MALLLLPLTVAAVFYFKTLDSRNKLNSSQINCILKDSRGFVWFGTPAGLYRYDGYTFKNFQSDSQDGSSLPDSYISGIQETLDGNLWVETASGMCIYHPQTESFERDMRQVYSKMGLTEAPQIVYIDQRKNMWMYIPKSGIFAYNTQQQLMYEFSYTADTKGIPEGNVVSISECREGALIVYDNGTIACCDIAHQQQTLWINQDIAEQGLRHSTSLKAFADQIDNIWLYGHGTLMVYNKNNNTWNTTIGDQLGMTGNNVDRSVFGMAGDRSGNIWIATDRAGLIRMNVNTHETESVEPRAINDRTRPTETQKSILSVYVDDTDLLWVGTEKAGVAYYGKNIYKFQSAFLGDITAMTQDEGGKMWYGTSNNGVPDYSGPLASMKESAMKTTKDGSLWVGSPQNGLTTIPAGRTTIQSATRDRNNNNHPIDRHNN
;
A
#
# COMPACT_ATOMS: atom_id res chain seq x y z
N MET A 1 -4.74 -35.11 -31.25
CA MET A 1 -3.81 -34.01 -30.92
C MET A 1 -4.59 -32.96 -30.15
N ALA A 2 -4.55 -33.02 -28.82
CA ALA A 2 -5.29 -32.10 -27.97
C ALA A 2 -4.45 -30.83 -27.79
N LEU A 3 -4.98 -29.70 -28.25
CA LEU A 3 -4.38 -28.39 -28.06
C LEU A 3 -4.62 -28.00 -26.59
N LEU A 4 -3.59 -28.09 -25.77
CA LEU A 4 -3.59 -27.53 -24.42
C LEU A 4 -3.59 -26.00 -24.56
N LEU A 5 -4.78 -25.38 -24.39
CA LEU A 5 -4.91 -23.97 -24.12
C LEU A 5 -4.38 -23.71 -22.71
N LEU A 6 -3.12 -23.31 -22.62
CA LEU A 6 -2.59 -22.71 -21.38
C LEU A 6 -3.33 -21.39 -21.17
N PRO A 7 -3.89 -21.16 -19.98
CA PRO A 7 -4.46 -19.85 -19.68
C PRO A 7 -3.31 -18.82 -19.72
N LEU A 8 -3.42 -17.84 -20.61
CA LEU A 8 -2.62 -16.63 -20.53
C LEU A 8 -3.01 -15.94 -19.22
N THR A 9 -2.22 -16.15 -18.18
CA THR A 9 -2.30 -15.31 -16.98
C THR A 9 -1.82 -13.92 -17.38
N VAL A 10 -2.78 -13.03 -17.63
CA VAL A 10 -2.49 -11.60 -17.76
C VAL A 10 -2.05 -11.15 -16.38
N ALA A 11 -0.74 -10.90 -16.22
CA ALA A 11 -0.22 -10.30 -15.00
C ALA A 11 -0.97 -9.00 -14.74
N ALA A 12 -1.50 -8.83 -13.53
CA ALA A 12 -2.19 -7.61 -13.18
C ALA A 12 -1.20 -6.44 -13.23
N VAL A 13 -1.51 -5.42 -14.03
CA VAL A 13 -0.66 -4.23 -14.12
C VAL A 13 -1.10 -3.23 -13.06
N PHE A 14 -0.21 -2.96 -12.10
CA PHE A 14 -0.44 -2.00 -11.05
C PHE A 14 0.12 -0.63 -11.45
N TYR A 15 -0.74 0.36 -11.50
CA TYR A 15 -0.35 1.73 -11.82
C TYR A 15 -0.29 2.57 -10.54
N PHE A 16 0.92 2.86 -10.08
CA PHE A 16 1.13 3.70 -8.92
C PHE A 16 1.24 5.18 -9.31
N LYS A 17 0.79 6.05 -8.42
CA LYS A 17 1.21 7.45 -8.37
C LYS A 17 2.34 7.59 -7.37
N THR A 18 3.28 8.47 -7.64
CA THR A 18 4.43 8.72 -6.77
C THR A 18 4.43 10.16 -6.26
N LEU A 19 4.83 10.33 -5.02
CA LEU A 19 5.05 11.61 -4.35
C LEU A 19 6.51 11.66 -3.89
N ASP A 20 7.24 12.62 -4.39
CA ASP A 20 8.67 12.79 -4.14
C ASP A 20 9.04 14.28 -4.01
N SER A 21 10.31 14.62 -4.17
CA SER A 21 10.80 16.00 -4.10
C SER A 21 10.14 16.95 -5.11
N ARG A 22 9.64 16.43 -6.24
CA ARG A 22 8.88 17.22 -7.24
C ARG A 22 7.53 17.67 -6.67
N ASN A 23 6.99 16.94 -5.74
CA ASN A 23 5.77 17.26 -5.00
C ASN A 23 6.05 17.99 -3.67
N LYS A 24 7.30 18.39 -3.41
CA LYS A 24 7.77 19.01 -2.14
C LYS A 24 7.84 18.04 -0.95
N LEU A 25 7.90 16.75 -1.18
CA LEU A 25 8.29 15.77 -0.17
C LEU A 25 9.83 15.71 -0.13
N ASN A 26 10.44 16.46 0.78
CA ASN A 26 11.90 16.61 0.83
C ASN A 26 12.63 15.43 1.50
N SER A 27 11.91 14.37 1.85
CA SER A 27 12.49 13.12 2.35
C SER A 27 12.20 11.99 1.38
N SER A 28 13.22 11.23 1.02
CA SER A 28 13.08 10.02 0.20
C SER A 28 12.77 8.77 1.02
N GLN A 29 13.04 8.80 2.33
CA GLN A 29 12.80 7.69 3.25
C GLN A 29 11.51 7.92 4.02
N ILE A 30 10.62 6.90 4.02
CA ILE A 30 9.31 6.93 4.67
C ILE A 30 9.21 5.77 5.64
N ASN A 31 9.28 6.06 6.93
CA ASN A 31 9.31 5.07 8.00
C ASN A 31 7.91 4.55 8.36
N CYS A 32 6.92 5.43 8.37
CA CYS A 32 5.54 5.08 8.72
C CYS A 32 4.54 5.98 7.99
N ILE A 33 3.30 5.48 7.84
CA ILE A 33 2.21 6.13 7.12
C ILE A 33 0.93 5.97 7.94
N LEU A 34 0.14 7.05 8.04
CA LEU A 34 -1.18 7.05 8.67
C LEU A 34 -2.10 8.00 7.91
N LYS A 35 -3.36 7.62 7.68
CA LYS A 35 -4.43 8.55 7.31
C LYS A 35 -5.25 8.85 8.55
N ASP A 36 -5.37 10.14 8.90
CA ASP A 36 -6.15 10.56 10.05
C ASP A 36 -7.65 10.64 9.74
N SER A 37 -8.46 10.74 10.78
CA SER A 37 -9.93 10.83 10.68
C SER A 37 -10.44 12.07 9.94
N ARG A 38 -9.60 13.07 9.72
CA ARG A 38 -9.89 14.30 8.95
C ARG A 38 -9.56 14.15 7.48
N GLY A 39 -8.93 13.02 7.09
CA GLY A 39 -8.56 12.69 5.71
C GLY A 39 -7.16 13.12 5.29
N PHE A 40 -6.34 13.70 6.18
CA PHE A 40 -4.95 13.97 5.90
C PHE A 40 -4.11 12.69 5.96
N VAL A 41 -3.15 12.56 5.06
CA VAL A 41 -2.18 11.46 5.10
C VAL A 41 -0.87 11.97 5.70
N TRP A 42 -0.40 11.26 6.71
CA TRP A 42 0.79 11.60 7.46
C TRP A 42 1.92 10.64 7.15
N PHE A 43 3.12 11.18 7.01
CA PHE A 43 4.33 10.43 6.71
C PHE A 43 5.40 10.75 7.75
N GLY A 44 5.83 9.72 8.47
CA GLY A 44 6.98 9.82 9.37
C GLY A 44 8.27 9.56 8.59
N THR A 45 9.24 10.44 8.76
CA THR A 45 10.51 10.42 8.03
C THR A 45 11.69 10.68 8.96
N PRO A 46 12.94 10.45 8.53
CA PRO A 46 14.12 10.91 9.30
C PRO A 46 14.25 12.44 9.41
N ALA A 47 13.51 13.20 8.57
CA ALA A 47 13.65 14.66 8.45
C ALA A 47 12.37 15.41 8.86
N GLY A 48 11.52 14.79 9.67
CA GLY A 48 10.30 15.37 10.19
C GLY A 48 9.04 14.59 9.90
N LEU A 49 7.95 15.16 10.36
CA LEU A 49 6.59 14.67 10.16
C LEU A 49 5.95 15.48 9.03
N TYR A 50 5.49 14.79 7.98
CA TYR A 50 4.85 15.43 6.84
C TYR A 50 3.34 15.15 6.86
N ARG A 51 2.53 16.19 6.66
CA ARG A 51 1.09 16.11 6.43
C ARG A 51 0.77 16.41 4.97
N TYR A 52 0.02 15.53 4.32
CA TYR A 52 -0.43 15.66 2.94
C TYR A 52 -1.94 15.84 2.87
N ASP A 53 -2.41 16.88 2.18
CA ASP A 53 -3.82 17.23 2.01
C ASP A 53 -4.42 16.77 0.67
N GLY A 54 -3.67 15.99 -0.12
CA GLY A 54 -4.02 15.59 -1.47
C GLY A 54 -3.35 16.44 -2.56
N TYR A 55 -2.78 17.60 -2.20
CA TYR A 55 -2.15 18.56 -3.12
C TYR A 55 -0.77 19.00 -2.66
N THR A 56 -0.64 19.35 -1.36
CA THR A 56 0.56 19.95 -0.80
C THR A 56 1.02 19.21 0.44
N PHE A 57 2.32 19.35 0.74
CA PHE A 57 2.92 18.87 1.98
C PHE A 57 3.16 20.03 2.95
N LYS A 58 2.78 19.82 4.21
CA LYS A 58 3.26 20.59 5.34
C LYS A 58 4.25 19.76 6.12
N ASN A 59 5.44 20.30 6.39
CA ASN A 59 6.49 19.64 7.16
C ASN A 59 6.57 20.23 8.56
N PHE A 60 6.67 19.36 9.56
CA PHE A 60 6.93 19.68 10.96
C PHE A 60 8.29 19.10 11.34
N GLN A 61 9.14 19.92 11.92
CA GLN A 61 10.50 19.54 12.32
C GLN A 61 10.76 19.94 13.78
N SER A 62 11.82 19.37 14.34
CA SER A 62 12.32 19.77 15.64
C SER A 62 12.99 21.15 15.54
N ASP A 63 12.64 22.03 16.48
CA ASP A 63 13.27 23.32 16.69
C ASP A 63 13.62 23.45 18.18
N SER A 64 14.90 23.64 18.47
CA SER A 64 15.39 23.78 19.85
C SER A 64 14.94 25.08 20.53
N GLN A 65 14.55 26.08 19.76
CA GLN A 65 14.06 27.37 20.24
C GLN A 65 12.53 27.41 20.43
N ASP A 66 11.82 26.44 19.84
CA ASP A 66 10.38 26.32 19.94
C ASP A 66 9.97 25.09 20.75
N GLY A 67 9.57 25.27 22.00
CA GLY A 67 9.09 24.21 22.89
C GLY A 67 7.83 23.51 22.40
N SER A 68 7.10 24.08 21.46
CA SER A 68 5.88 23.53 20.87
C SER A 68 6.13 22.74 19.56
N SER A 69 7.38 22.70 19.07
CA SER A 69 7.77 21.89 17.92
C SER A 69 8.01 20.40 18.27
N LEU A 70 8.31 19.56 17.30
CA LEU A 70 8.70 18.16 17.53
C LEU A 70 9.91 18.07 18.48
N PRO A 71 9.95 17.06 19.40
CA PRO A 71 11.14 16.84 20.22
C PRO A 71 12.34 16.35 19.41
N ASP A 72 12.09 15.61 18.33
CA ASP A 72 13.10 15.09 17.40
C ASP A 72 12.49 14.98 15.99
N SER A 73 13.33 15.17 14.96
CA SER A 73 12.84 15.06 13.57
C SER A 73 12.80 13.63 13.04
N TYR A 74 13.44 12.66 13.69
CA TYR A 74 13.33 11.26 13.28
C TYR A 74 12.03 10.65 13.80
N ILE A 75 11.12 10.32 12.90
CA ILE A 75 9.81 9.77 13.22
C ILE A 75 9.79 8.28 12.88
N SER A 76 9.45 7.42 13.85
CA SER A 76 9.33 5.97 13.71
C SER A 76 7.89 5.47 13.71
N GLY A 77 6.95 6.19 14.36
CA GLY A 77 5.56 5.78 14.48
C GLY A 77 4.60 6.96 14.54
N ILE A 78 3.37 6.73 14.06
CA ILE A 78 2.27 7.71 14.12
C ILE A 78 0.98 6.94 14.40
N GLN A 79 0.19 7.38 15.37
CA GLN A 79 -1.08 6.77 15.71
C GLN A 79 -2.09 7.86 16.11
N GLU A 80 -3.37 7.65 15.82
CA GLU A 80 -4.43 8.61 16.11
C GLU A 80 -5.31 8.12 17.26
N THR A 81 -5.53 8.98 18.25
CA THR A 81 -6.46 8.78 19.37
C THR A 81 -7.90 9.11 19.00
N LEU A 82 -8.83 8.77 19.89
CA LEU A 82 -10.26 9.01 19.70
C LEU A 82 -10.61 10.51 19.56
N ASP A 83 -9.87 11.38 20.23
CA ASP A 83 -10.04 12.85 20.18
C ASP A 83 -9.35 13.50 18.97
N GLY A 84 -8.77 12.67 18.06
CA GLY A 84 -8.12 13.12 16.82
C GLY A 84 -6.74 13.71 17.02
N ASN A 85 -6.14 13.62 18.21
CA ASN A 85 -4.73 13.92 18.43
C ASN A 85 -3.87 12.82 17.85
N LEU A 86 -2.63 13.15 17.42
CA LEU A 86 -1.70 12.15 16.92
C LEU A 86 -0.60 11.91 17.95
N TRP A 87 -0.45 10.65 18.31
CA TRP A 87 0.71 10.18 19.07
C TRP A 87 1.83 9.88 18.08
N VAL A 88 2.94 10.56 18.26
CA VAL A 88 4.09 10.53 17.37
C VAL A 88 5.28 9.99 18.10
N GLU A 89 5.82 8.88 17.64
CA GLU A 89 7.02 8.26 18.15
C GLU A 89 8.23 8.86 17.45
N THR A 90 9.15 9.41 18.24
CA THR A 90 10.39 10.03 17.75
C THR A 90 11.60 9.35 18.36
N ALA A 91 12.80 9.62 17.84
CA ALA A 91 14.05 9.11 18.44
C ALA A 91 14.26 9.59 19.89
N SER A 92 13.66 10.73 20.28
CA SER A 92 13.71 11.28 21.64
C SER A 92 12.53 10.84 22.52
N GLY A 93 11.67 9.95 22.02
CA GLY A 93 10.49 9.43 22.71
C GLY A 93 9.16 9.89 22.13
N MET A 94 8.09 9.61 22.85
CA MET A 94 6.71 9.90 22.42
C MET A 94 6.36 11.37 22.64
N CYS A 95 5.58 11.95 21.73
CA CYS A 95 4.93 13.25 21.88
C CYS A 95 3.51 13.23 21.28
N ILE A 96 2.71 14.25 21.59
CA ILE A 96 1.35 14.37 21.06
C ILE A 96 1.23 15.61 20.17
N TYR A 97 0.79 15.42 18.93
CA TYR A 97 0.42 16.52 18.05
C TYR A 97 -1.04 16.90 18.26
N HIS A 98 -1.27 18.17 18.52
CA HIS A 98 -2.61 18.78 18.68
C HIS A 98 -3.03 19.48 17.40
N PRO A 99 -4.03 18.93 16.66
CA PRO A 99 -4.43 19.47 15.37
C PRO A 99 -4.99 20.89 15.39
N GLN A 100 -5.60 21.29 16.50
CA GLN A 100 -6.25 22.60 16.64
C GLN A 100 -5.24 23.74 16.74
N THR A 101 -4.10 23.48 17.38
CA THR A 101 -3.03 24.46 17.59
C THR A 101 -1.83 24.22 16.70
N GLU A 102 -1.80 23.05 16.01
CA GLU A 102 -0.68 22.55 15.22
C GLU A 102 0.65 22.52 16.03
N SER A 103 0.57 22.19 17.30
CA SER A 103 1.69 22.16 18.25
C SER A 103 1.88 20.76 18.82
N PHE A 104 3.05 20.53 19.41
CA PHE A 104 3.43 19.25 20.01
C PHE A 104 3.56 19.37 21.53
N GLU A 105 2.88 18.49 22.26
CA GLU A 105 3.12 18.27 23.68
C GLU A 105 4.25 17.27 23.85
N ARG A 106 5.34 17.71 24.51
CA ARG A 106 6.57 16.90 24.68
C ARG A 106 6.65 16.24 26.05
N ASP A 107 5.98 16.81 27.08
CA ASP A 107 6.00 16.27 28.43
C ASP A 107 4.90 15.24 28.66
N MET A 108 5.22 14.00 28.32
CA MET A 108 4.30 12.87 28.43
C MET A 108 4.02 12.43 29.88
N ARG A 109 4.79 12.90 30.87
CA ARG A 109 4.63 12.47 32.27
C ARG A 109 3.26 12.84 32.82
N GLN A 110 2.76 14.05 32.51
CA GLN A 110 1.44 14.47 32.93
C GLN A 110 0.32 13.66 32.23
N VAL A 111 0.52 13.32 30.97
CA VAL A 111 -0.41 12.49 30.20
C VAL A 111 -0.54 11.12 30.83
N TYR A 112 0.58 10.44 31.08
CA TYR A 112 0.59 9.12 31.70
C TYR A 112 0.01 9.14 33.13
N SER A 113 0.35 10.18 33.92
CA SER A 113 -0.18 10.34 35.28
C SER A 113 -1.71 10.50 35.29
N LYS A 114 -2.28 11.25 34.34
CA LYS A 114 -3.75 11.38 34.18
C LYS A 114 -4.42 10.06 33.84
N MET A 115 -3.71 9.16 33.18
CA MET A 115 -4.18 7.81 32.85
C MET A 115 -3.99 6.82 34.01
N GLY A 116 -3.40 7.26 35.13
CA GLY A 116 -3.14 6.44 36.31
C GLY A 116 -1.86 5.64 36.26
N LEU A 117 -0.98 5.91 35.27
CA LEU A 117 0.33 5.24 35.16
C LEU A 117 1.40 5.95 36.00
N THR A 118 2.19 5.17 36.70
CA THR A 118 3.31 5.65 37.52
C THR A 118 4.64 5.68 36.76
N GLU A 119 4.73 4.90 35.68
CA GLU A 119 5.92 4.77 34.83
C GLU A 119 5.53 5.01 33.36
N ALA A 120 6.50 5.49 32.56
CA ALA A 120 6.28 5.67 31.14
C ALA A 120 6.26 4.31 30.41
N PRO A 121 5.29 4.05 29.52
CA PRO A 121 5.29 2.86 28.71
C PRO A 121 6.48 2.87 27.73
N GLN A 122 7.04 1.68 27.52
CA GLN A 122 8.08 1.48 26.51
C GLN A 122 7.47 1.32 25.11
N ILE A 123 6.28 0.72 25.02
CA ILE A 123 5.53 0.55 23.77
C ILE A 123 4.14 1.09 23.99
N VAL A 124 3.64 1.85 23.01
CA VAL A 124 2.25 2.33 22.93
C VAL A 124 1.70 1.94 21.57
N TYR A 125 0.53 1.37 21.56
CA TYR A 125 -0.22 1.02 20.34
C TYR A 125 -1.69 1.43 20.49
N ILE A 126 -2.26 2.08 19.47
CA ILE A 126 -3.66 2.49 19.45
C ILE A 126 -4.38 1.66 18.39
N ASP A 127 -5.35 0.85 18.81
CA ASP A 127 -6.12 -0.02 17.95
C ASP A 127 -7.20 0.76 17.14
N GLN A 128 -7.86 0.10 16.17
CA GLN A 128 -8.92 0.71 15.36
C GLN A 128 -10.15 1.12 16.19
N ARG A 129 -10.37 0.49 17.33
CA ARG A 129 -11.41 0.87 18.31
C ARG A 129 -10.99 2.04 19.18
N LYS A 130 -9.77 2.56 18.95
CA LYS A 130 -9.16 3.67 19.68
C LYS A 130 -8.88 3.33 21.16
N ASN A 131 -8.74 2.04 21.52
CA ASN A 131 -8.13 1.66 22.79
C ASN A 131 -6.63 1.83 22.70
N MET A 132 -6.04 2.24 23.79
CA MET A 132 -4.60 2.42 23.89
C MET A 132 -3.98 1.25 24.66
N TRP A 133 -3.13 0.48 23.99
CA TRP A 133 -2.39 -0.63 24.54
C TRP A 133 -0.97 -0.19 24.90
N MET A 134 -0.52 -0.51 26.08
CA MET A 134 0.75 -0.05 26.60
C MET A 134 1.52 -1.18 27.27
N TYR A 135 2.81 -1.22 27.04
CA TYR A 135 3.71 -2.13 27.74
C TYR A 135 4.63 -1.35 28.66
N ILE A 136 4.63 -1.72 29.94
CA ILE A 136 5.54 -1.21 30.96
C ILE A 136 6.38 -2.39 31.44
N PRO A 137 7.71 -2.37 31.22
CA PRO A 137 8.61 -3.45 31.66
C PRO A 137 8.43 -3.76 33.13
N LYS A 138 8.39 -5.05 33.47
CA LYS A 138 8.17 -5.59 34.82
C LYS A 138 6.76 -5.37 35.41
N SER A 139 5.99 -4.43 34.89
CA SER A 139 4.61 -4.15 35.35
C SER A 139 3.56 -4.87 34.50
N GLY A 140 3.78 -5.04 33.19
CA GLY A 140 2.89 -5.82 32.33
C GLY A 140 2.31 -5.02 31.17
N ILE A 141 1.16 -5.52 30.65
CA ILE A 141 0.38 -4.92 29.58
C ILE A 141 -0.82 -4.19 30.19
N PHE A 142 -1.01 -2.99 29.74
CA PHE A 142 -2.14 -2.13 30.11
C PHE A 142 -2.97 -1.79 28.87
N ALA A 143 -4.28 -1.84 29.00
CA ALA A 143 -5.19 -1.38 27.98
C ALA A 143 -6.08 -0.26 28.52
N TYR A 144 -6.00 0.93 27.95
CA TYR A 144 -6.83 2.06 28.30
C TYR A 144 -7.97 2.18 27.30
N ASN A 145 -9.20 1.93 27.77
CA ASN A 145 -10.39 2.19 26.99
C ASN A 145 -10.70 3.69 27.02
N THR A 146 -10.47 4.36 25.90
CA THR A 146 -10.61 5.82 25.79
C THR A 146 -12.05 6.30 25.87
N GLN A 147 -13.03 5.47 25.48
CA GLN A 147 -14.46 5.81 25.55
C GLN A 147 -15.00 5.74 26.98
N GLN A 148 -14.58 4.70 27.72
CA GLN A 148 -15.02 4.49 29.10
C GLN A 148 -14.09 5.11 30.14
N GLN A 149 -12.91 5.57 29.72
CA GLN A 149 -11.83 6.06 30.59
C GLN A 149 -11.43 5.03 31.66
N LEU A 150 -11.42 3.75 31.29
CA LEU A 150 -11.09 2.64 32.15
C LEU A 150 -9.75 2.03 31.75
N MET A 151 -8.92 1.73 32.76
CA MET A 151 -7.68 1.00 32.60
C MET A 151 -7.93 -0.48 32.93
N TYR A 152 -7.47 -1.36 32.05
CA TYR A 152 -7.40 -2.81 32.23
C TYR A 152 -5.94 -3.21 32.34
N GLU A 153 -5.65 -4.05 33.32
CA GLU A 153 -4.30 -4.56 33.56
C GLU A 153 -4.25 -6.05 33.23
N PHE A 154 -3.33 -6.44 32.37
CA PHE A 154 -3.00 -7.82 32.07
C PHE A 154 -1.64 -8.11 32.72
N SER A 155 -1.64 -8.18 34.05
CA SER A 155 -0.40 -8.27 34.83
C SER A 155 0.10 -9.70 35.00
N TYR A 156 1.37 -9.80 35.34
CA TYR A 156 2.04 -11.02 35.75
C TYR A 156 1.58 -11.41 37.17
N THR A 157 0.44 -12.08 37.29
CA THR A 157 0.07 -12.65 38.59
C THR A 157 0.61 -14.07 38.71
N ALA A 158 1.10 -14.43 39.89
CA ALA A 158 1.66 -15.77 40.17
C ALA A 158 0.70 -16.95 39.93
N ASP A 159 -0.60 -16.67 39.83
CA ASP A 159 -1.65 -17.64 39.56
C ASP A 159 -2.00 -17.81 38.08
N THR A 160 -1.56 -16.94 37.18
CA THR A 160 -1.71 -17.11 35.75
C THR A 160 -0.62 -18.03 35.22
N LYS A 161 -0.89 -19.33 35.20
CA LYS A 161 -0.07 -20.30 34.50
C LYS A 161 0.10 -19.85 33.04
N GLY A 162 1.22 -19.22 32.69
CA GLY A 162 1.59 -19.04 31.32
C GLY A 162 1.81 -17.64 30.79
N ILE A 163 2.18 -16.66 31.63
CA ILE A 163 2.77 -15.44 31.10
C ILE A 163 4.20 -15.76 30.66
N PRO A 164 4.57 -15.47 29.40
CA PRO A 164 5.88 -15.80 28.89
C PRO A 164 6.95 -15.03 29.66
N GLU A 165 8.01 -15.73 30.02
CA GLU A 165 9.26 -15.04 30.36
C GLU A 165 9.78 -14.37 29.09
N GLY A 166 9.91 -13.05 29.10
CA GLY A 166 10.42 -12.30 27.96
C GLY A 166 10.00 -10.84 27.98
N ASN A 167 10.63 -10.04 27.14
CA ASN A 167 10.23 -8.65 26.94
C ASN A 167 9.28 -8.57 25.75
N VAL A 168 8.30 -7.69 25.86
CA VAL A 168 7.44 -7.36 24.73
C VAL A 168 8.25 -6.57 23.71
N VAL A 169 8.21 -7.00 22.45
CA VAL A 169 8.91 -6.36 21.33
C VAL A 169 7.98 -5.66 20.35
N SER A 170 6.72 -6.06 20.30
CA SER A 170 5.70 -5.33 19.51
C SER A 170 4.29 -5.60 20.02
N ILE A 171 3.40 -4.63 19.74
CA ILE A 171 1.95 -4.73 19.94
C ILE A 171 1.30 -4.40 18.61
N SER A 172 0.31 -5.18 18.21
CA SER A 172 -0.50 -4.96 17.01
C SER A 172 -1.95 -5.37 17.23
N GLU A 173 -2.81 -5.18 16.25
CA GLU A 173 -4.23 -5.44 16.36
C GLU A 173 -4.59 -6.87 15.96
N CYS A 174 -5.60 -7.43 16.62
CA CYS A 174 -6.36 -8.60 16.16
C CYS A 174 -7.86 -8.36 16.37
N ARG A 175 -8.68 -9.28 15.88
CA ARG A 175 -10.13 -9.18 15.95
C ARG A 175 -10.64 -9.06 17.37
N GLU A 176 -10.05 -9.78 18.31
CA GLU A 176 -10.43 -9.82 19.73
C GLU A 176 -9.91 -8.61 20.52
N GLY A 177 -8.75 -8.05 20.10
CA GLY A 177 -8.10 -6.96 20.82
C GLY A 177 -6.68 -6.71 20.33
N ALA A 178 -5.65 -7.04 21.13
CA ALA A 178 -4.26 -6.84 20.75
C ALA A 178 -3.43 -8.12 20.75
N LEU A 179 -2.56 -8.24 19.78
CA LEU A 179 -1.48 -9.22 19.71
C LEU A 179 -0.24 -8.63 20.37
N ILE A 180 0.27 -9.34 21.36
CA ILE A 180 1.48 -8.97 22.09
C ILE A 180 2.56 -9.98 21.69
N VAL A 181 3.63 -9.50 21.10
CA VAL A 181 4.77 -10.33 20.68
C VAL A 181 5.91 -10.18 21.66
N TYR A 182 6.45 -11.30 22.11
CA TYR A 182 7.58 -11.36 23.03
C TYR A 182 8.87 -11.69 22.27
N ASP A 183 10.01 -11.30 22.84
CA ASP A 183 11.35 -11.50 22.24
C ASP A 183 11.73 -12.98 22.08
N ASN A 184 11.04 -13.89 22.77
CA ASN A 184 11.19 -15.34 22.62
C ASN A 184 10.25 -15.96 21.55
N GLY A 185 9.51 -15.12 20.79
CA GLY A 185 8.57 -15.57 19.75
C GLY A 185 7.21 -15.99 20.25
N THR A 186 6.92 -15.89 21.55
CA THR A 186 5.57 -16.10 22.07
C THR A 186 4.66 -14.97 21.61
N ILE A 187 3.43 -15.31 21.28
CA ILE A 187 2.38 -14.34 20.96
C ILE A 187 1.24 -14.53 21.96
N ALA A 188 0.82 -13.43 22.56
CA ALA A 188 -0.38 -13.37 23.39
C ALA A 188 -1.45 -12.56 22.65
N CYS A 189 -2.72 -12.99 22.72
CA CYS A 189 -3.88 -12.18 22.35
C CYS A 189 -4.57 -11.72 23.62
N CYS A 190 -4.67 -10.42 23.81
CA CYS A 190 -5.37 -9.81 24.94
C CYS A 190 -6.73 -9.28 24.49
N ASP A 191 -7.77 -9.70 25.17
CA ASP A 191 -9.17 -9.30 24.92
C ASP A 191 -9.69 -8.45 26.09
N ILE A 192 -9.98 -7.18 25.81
CA ILE A 192 -10.54 -6.26 26.82
C ILE A 192 -11.95 -6.67 27.23
N ALA A 193 -12.79 -7.11 26.29
CA ALA A 193 -14.20 -7.39 26.56
C ALA A 193 -14.39 -8.54 27.54
N HIS A 194 -13.53 -9.55 27.47
CA HIS A 194 -13.57 -10.72 28.35
C HIS A 194 -12.49 -10.68 29.43
N GLN A 195 -11.58 -9.70 29.39
CA GLN A 195 -10.43 -9.61 30.29
C GLN A 195 -9.59 -10.89 30.30
N GLN A 196 -9.42 -11.47 29.12
CA GLN A 196 -8.72 -12.75 28.92
C GLN A 196 -7.48 -12.57 28.08
N GLN A 197 -6.52 -13.45 28.34
CA GLN A 197 -5.31 -13.58 27.56
C GLN A 197 -5.17 -15.01 27.04
N THR A 198 -5.02 -15.15 25.72
CA THR A 198 -4.75 -16.43 25.06
C THR A 198 -3.31 -16.44 24.57
N LEU A 199 -2.59 -17.52 24.84
CA LEU A 199 -1.18 -17.66 24.46
C LEU A 199 -1.02 -18.61 23.29
N TRP A 200 -0.19 -18.24 22.33
CA TRP A 200 0.29 -19.10 21.25
C TRP A 200 1.81 -19.16 21.30
N ILE A 201 2.33 -20.33 21.60
CA ILE A 201 3.78 -20.57 21.69
C ILE A 201 4.18 -21.33 20.43
N ASN A 202 5.14 -20.80 19.68
CA ASN A 202 5.78 -21.53 18.62
C ASN A 202 7.09 -22.15 19.12
N GLN A 203 7.08 -23.46 19.36
CA GLN A 203 8.28 -24.19 19.81
C GLN A 203 9.40 -24.13 18.77
N ASP A 204 9.05 -24.12 17.46
CA ASP A 204 10.05 -24.04 16.39
C ASP A 204 10.83 -22.72 16.40
N ILE A 205 10.18 -21.61 16.77
CA ILE A 205 10.84 -20.31 16.93
C ILE A 205 11.85 -20.36 18.08
N ALA A 206 11.46 -20.97 19.19
CA ALA A 206 12.34 -21.11 20.35
C ALA A 206 13.57 -22.00 20.05
N GLU A 207 13.42 -23.02 19.19
CA GLU A 207 14.48 -23.92 18.76
C GLU A 207 15.39 -23.32 17.69
N GLN A 208 14.85 -22.51 16.78
CA GLN A 208 15.61 -21.85 15.70
C GLN A 208 16.50 -20.69 16.16
N GLY A 209 16.56 -20.40 17.43
CA GLY A 209 17.47 -19.39 17.99
C GLY A 209 17.02 -17.95 17.78
N LEU A 210 15.73 -17.70 17.46
CA LEU A 210 15.14 -16.35 17.38
C LEU A 210 14.96 -15.71 18.78
N ARG A 211 15.50 -16.36 19.80
CA ARG A 211 15.54 -15.83 21.18
C ARG A 211 16.22 -14.47 21.16
N HIS A 212 15.50 -13.45 21.67
CA HIS A 212 15.97 -12.07 21.80
C HIS A 212 15.97 -11.23 20.49
N SER A 213 15.11 -11.53 19.52
CA SER A 213 14.92 -10.64 18.38
C SER A 213 14.04 -9.45 18.76
N THR A 214 14.60 -8.24 18.75
CA THR A 214 13.87 -7.00 19.01
C THR A 214 13.05 -6.51 17.81
N SER A 215 13.09 -7.22 16.68
CA SER A 215 12.44 -6.82 15.43
C SER A 215 11.20 -7.63 15.05
N LEU A 216 10.78 -8.59 15.90
CA LEU A 216 9.59 -9.39 15.64
C LEU A 216 8.32 -8.57 15.76
N LYS A 217 7.42 -8.76 14.77
CA LYS A 217 6.09 -8.15 14.71
C LYS A 217 5.05 -9.21 14.36
N ALA A 218 3.79 -8.95 14.71
CA ALA A 218 2.68 -9.78 14.28
C ALA A 218 1.67 -8.96 13.48
N PHE A 219 0.93 -9.63 12.61
CA PHE A 219 -0.17 -9.09 11.83
C PHE A 219 -1.30 -10.12 11.77
N ALA A 220 -2.52 -9.71 12.07
CA ALA A 220 -3.71 -10.54 11.88
C ALA A 220 -4.32 -10.22 10.51
N ASP A 221 -4.53 -11.25 9.68
CA ASP A 221 -5.16 -11.08 8.37
C ASP A 221 -6.70 -11.08 8.44
N GLN A 222 -7.36 -10.88 7.30
CA GLN A 222 -8.81 -10.76 7.21
C GLN A 222 -9.57 -12.05 7.55
N ILE A 223 -8.89 -13.20 7.60
CA ILE A 223 -9.45 -14.49 7.99
C ILE A 223 -8.90 -15.00 9.34
N ASP A 224 -8.37 -14.05 10.13
CA ASP A 224 -7.86 -14.26 11.49
C ASP A 224 -6.61 -15.17 11.59
N ASN A 225 -5.86 -15.41 10.50
CA ASN A 225 -4.53 -16.01 10.67
C ASN A 225 -3.57 -14.98 11.26
N ILE A 226 -2.61 -15.45 12.03
CA ILE A 226 -1.59 -14.62 12.66
C ILE A 226 -0.27 -14.82 11.95
N TRP A 227 0.22 -13.76 11.34
CA TRP A 227 1.52 -13.70 10.70
C TRP A 227 2.54 -13.19 11.70
N LEU A 228 3.64 -13.92 11.88
CA LEU A 228 4.81 -13.49 12.63
C LEU A 228 5.92 -13.19 11.64
N TYR A 229 6.46 -11.98 11.69
CA TYR A 229 7.45 -11.51 10.73
C TYR A 229 8.49 -10.60 11.35
N GLY A 230 9.61 -10.44 10.64
CA GLY A 230 10.71 -9.57 11.03
C GLY A 230 11.97 -9.88 10.24
N HIS A 231 13.11 -9.70 10.89
CA HIS A 231 14.40 -10.00 10.30
C HIS A 231 14.58 -11.52 10.13
N GLY A 232 14.69 -11.97 8.90
CA GLY A 232 14.86 -13.40 8.58
C GLY A 232 13.72 -14.32 8.98
N THR A 233 12.55 -13.76 9.32
CA THR A 233 11.40 -14.51 9.80
C THR A 233 10.14 -14.11 9.05
N LEU A 234 9.43 -15.11 8.51
CA LEU A 234 8.06 -14.98 8.03
C LEU A 234 7.36 -16.33 8.17
N MET A 235 6.33 -16.39 8.99
CA MET A 235 5.53 -17.58 9.19
C MET A 235 4.10 -17.21 9.53
N VAL A 236 3.17 -18.15 9.37
CA VAL A 236 1.75 -17.92 9.62
C VAL A 236 1.17 -19.01 10.49
N TYR A 237 0.43 -18.62 11.52
CA TYR A 237 -0.40 -19.47 12.35
C TYR A 237 -1.83 -19.47 11.84
N ASN A 238 -2.34 -20.65 11.49
CA ASN A 238 -3.72 -20.84 11.11
C ASN A 238 -4.55 -21.21 12.35
N LYS A 239 -5.44 -20.28 12.76
CA LYS A 239 -6.31 -20.49 13.95
C LYS A 239 -7.30 -21.63 13.78
N ASN A 240 -7.73 -21.95 12.55
CA ASN A 240 -8.78 -22.94 12.31
C ASN A 240 -8.29 -24.38 12.58
N ASN A 241 -7.02 -24.65 12.28
CA ASN A 241 -6.44 -25.99 12.45
C ASN A 241 -5.33 -26.02 13.50
N ASN A 242 -5.05 -24.89 14.16
CA ASN A 242 -4.02 -24.73 15.19
C ASN A 242 -2.62 -25.15 14.71
N THR A 243 -2.25 -24.80 13.48
CA THR A 243 -0.96 -25.17 12.90
C THR A 243 -0.17 -23.94 12.45
N TRP A 244 1.14 -24.05 12.58
CA TRP A 244 2.08 -23.10 12.00
C TRP A 244 2.54 -23.56 10.61
N ASN A 245 2.55 -22.64 9.64
CA ASN A 245 3.24 -22.81 8.38
C ASN A 245 4.52 -21.95 8.41
N THR A 246 5.66 -22.63 8.57
CA THR A 246 6.99 -22.02 8.63
C THR A 246 7.66 -21.96 7.26
N THR A 247 7.12 -22.67 6.25
CA THR A 247 7.71 -22.76 4.91
C THR A 247 7.38 -21.60 4.00
N ILE A 248 6.38 -20.78 4.36
CA ILE A 248 5.97 -19.63 3.55
C ILE A 248 7.12 -18.61 3.38
N GLY A 249 7.91 -18.43 4.43
CA GLY A 249 9.09 -17.58 4.39
C GLY A 249 10.17 -18.11 3.45
N ASP A 250 10.39 -19.43 3.42
CA ASP A 250 11.35 -20.07 2.51
C ASP A 250 10.91 -19.94 1.04
N GLN A 251 9.62 -20.13 0.76
CA GLN A 251 9.06 -19.97 -0.58
C GLN A 251 9.25 -18.56 -1.13
N LEU A 252 9.21 -17.55 -0.27
CA LEU A 252 9.47 -16.16 -0.60
C LEU A 252 10.94 -15.76 -0.48
N GLY A 253 11.82 -16.68 -0.03
CA GLY A 253 13.22 -16.41 0.22
C GLY A 253 13.48 -15.43 1.36
N MET A 254 12.58 -15.40 2.36
CA MET A 254 12.61 -14.47 3.51
C MET A 254 13.18 -15.08 4.77
N THR A 255 13.63 -16.34 4.74
CA THR A 255 14.16 -17.08 5.88
C THR A 255 15.62 -17.50 5.68
N GLY A 256 16.25 -17.95 6.74
CA GLY A 256 17.62 -18.46 6.73
C GLY A 256 18.68 -17.36 6.73
N ASN A 257 19.89 -17.68 6.21
CA ASN A 257 21.03 -16.76 6.22
C ASN A 257 20.89 -15.60 5.21
N ASN A 258 19.79 -15.50 4.48
CA ASN A 258 19.49 -14.37 3.60
C ASN A 258 18.97 -13.19 4.43
N VAL A 259 19.84 -12.63 5.25
CA VAL A 259 19.62 -11.44 6.11
C VAL A 259 19.14 -10.23 5.32
N ASP A 260 19.26 -10.27 3.99
CA ASP A 260 18.95 -9.16 3.08
C ASP A 260 17.46 -9.06 2.68
N ARG A 261 16.58 -9.90 3.26
CA ARG A 261 15.16 -9.95 2.87
C ARG A 261 14.22 -9.89 4.08
N SER A 262 14.46 -8.96 4.97
CA SER A 262 13.57 -8.72 6.12
C SER A 262 12.20 -8.24 5.67
N VAL A 263 11.16 -8.62 6.41
CA VAL A 263 9.82 -8.06 6.28
C VAL A 263 9.69 -6.89 7.27
N PHE A 264 9.40 -5.70 6.75
CA PHE A 264 9.28 -4.48 7.55
C PHE A 264 7.84 -4.16 7.94
N GLY A 265 6.87 -4.56 7.11
CA GLY A 265 5.46 -4.32 7.38
C GLY A 265 4.53 -5.18 6.54
N MET A 266 3.31 -5.33 7.02
CA MET A 266 2.22 -6.03 6.33
C MET A 266 0.93 -5.23 6.44
N ALA A 267 0.10 -5.25 5.40
CA ALA A 267 -1.22 -4.64 5.41
C ALA A 267 -2.19 -5.46 4.56
N GLY A 268 -3.45 -5.60 5.02
CA GLY A 268 -4.50 -6.30 4.30
C GLY A 268 -5.39 -5.34 3.51
N ASP A 269 -5.78 -5.70 2.28
CA ASP A 269 -6.76 -4.96 1.49
C ASP A 269 -8.15 -5.63 1.55
N ARG A 270 -9.21 -4.90 1.15
CA ARG A 270 -10.58 -5.43 1.15
C ARG A 270 -10.83 -6.53 0.11
N SER A 271 -9.88 -6.78 -0.77
CA SER A 271 -9.96 -7.81 -1.81
C SER A 271 -9.37 -9.16 -1.38
N GLY A 272 -8.97 -9.29 -0.10
CA GLY A 272 -8.37 -10.51 0.44
C GLY A 272 -6.91 -10.69 0.05
N ASN A 273 -6.19 -9.60 -0.18
CA ASN A 273 -4.74 -9.67 -0.37
C ASN A 273 -4.02 -9.09 0.83
N ILE A 274 -2.83 -9.61 1.05
CA ILE A 274 -1.84 -9.09 1.98
C ILE A 274 -0.73 -8.44 1.15
N TRP A 275 -0.37 -7.22 1.51
CA TRP A 275 0.74 -6.48 0.96
C TRP A 275 1.91 -6.55 1.92
N ILE A 276 3.05 -7.04 1.45
CA ILE A 276 4.23 -7.31 2.27
C ILE A 276 5.36 -6.37 1.83
N ALA A 277 5.76 -5.50 2.74
CA ALA A 277 6.89 -4.59 2.57
C ALA A 277 8.19 -5.31 2.94
N THR A 278 9.15 -5.37 2.01
CA THR A 278 10.38 -6.12 2.21
C THR A 278 11.63 -5.28 1.98
N ASP A 279 12.72 -5.70 2.61
CA ASP A 279 14.04 -5.21 2.24
C ASP A 279 14.49 -5.90 0.95
N ARG A 280 14.87 -5.10 -0.05
CA ARG A 280 15.44 -5.50 -1.36
C ARG A 280 14.60 -6.43 -2.24
N ALA A 281 13.57 -7.11 -1.72
CA ALA A 281 12.65 -7.91 -2.54
C ALA A 281 11.47 -7.08 -3.08
N GLY A 282 11.35 -5.82 -2.66
CA GLY A 282 10.29 -4.92 -3.10
C GLY A 282 8.97 -5.13 -2.36
N LEU A 283 7.88 -4.84 -3.04
CA LEU A 283 6.53 -5.04 -2.55
C LEU A 283 6.01 -6.38 -3.07
N ILE A 284 5.49 -7.21 -2.19
CA ILE A 284 4.87 -8.48 -2.55
C ILE A 284 3.37 -8.40 -2.23
N ARG A 285 2.55 -8.79 -3.20
CA ARG A 285 1.13 -9.03 -3.01
C ARG A 285 0.92 -10.53 -2.86
N MET A 286 0.13 -10.94 -1.88
CA MET A 286 -0.24 -12.33 -1.64
C MET A 286 -1.75 -12.45 -1.45
N ASN A 287 -2.37 -13.43 -2.08
CA ASN A 287 -3.76 -13.77 -1.79
C ASN A 287 -3.83 -14.58 -0.48
N VAL A 288 -4.67 -14.15 0.47
CA VAL A 288 -4.75 -14.75 1.81
C VAL A 288 -5.26 -16.21 1.81
N ASN A 289 -6.08 -16.58 0.82
CA ASN A 289 -6.67 -17.92 0.74
C ASN A 289 -5.81 -18.91 -0.06
N THR A 290 -5.23 -18.47 -1.18
CA THR A 290 -4.47 -19.36 -2.09
C THR A 290 -2.97 -19.34 -1.81
N HIS A 291 -2.48 -18.31 -1.09
CA HIS A 291 -1.07 -18.00 -0.89
C HIS A 291 -0.30 -17.75 -2.20
N GLU A 292 -1.01 -17.53 -3.30
CA GLU A 292 -0.39 -17.09 -4.54
C GLU A 292 0.21 -15.70 -4.38
N THR A 293 1.44 -15.53 -4.85
CA THR A 293 2.22 -14.31 -4.66
C THR A 293 2.59 -13.66 -5.98
N GLU A 294 2.66 -12.35 -5.97
CA GLU A 294 3.08 -11.53 -7.10
C GLU A 294 4.03 -10.43 -6.60
N SER A 295 5.18 -10.30 -7.25
CA SER A 295 6.09 -9.17 -6.99
C SER A 295 5.58 -7.93 -7.70
N VAL A 296 5.40 -6.85 -6.98
CA VAL A 296 4.84 -5.60 -7.47
C VAL A 296 5.88 -4.49 -7.37
N GLU A 297 6.11 -3.79 -8.48
CA GLU A 297 6.99 -2.62 -8.49
C GLU A 297 6.18 -1.33 -8.32
N PRO A 298 6.31 -0.61 -7.20
CA PRO A 298 5.54 0.61 -6.94
C PRO A 298 6.10 1.82 -7.71
N ARG A 299 5.96 1.80 -9.05
CA ARG A 299 6.46 2.84 -9.96
C ARG A 299 5.32 3.55 -10.68
N ALA A 300 5.57 4.82 -11.03
CA ALA A 300 4.67 5.54 -11.92
C ALA A 300 4.69 4.94 -13.33
N ILE A 301 3.54 4.98 -14.02
CA ILE A 301 3.36 4.41 -15.37
C ILE A 301 4.38 4.91 -16.40
N ASN A 302 4.90 6.14 -16.23
CA ASN A 302 5.86 6.76 -17.14
C ASN A 302 7.32 6.60 -16.70
N ASP A 303 7.59 5.93 -15.58
CA ASP A 303 8.95 5.70 -15.12
C ASP A 303 9.55 4.49 -15.83
N ARG A 304 10.45 4.77 -16.77
CA ARG A 304 11.18 3.76 -17.55
C ARG A 304 12.52 3.37 -16.93
N THR A 305 12.89 3.95 -15.79
CA THR A 305 14.14 3.61 -15.11
C THR A 305 14.01 2.25 -14.42
N ARG A 306 15.02 1.40 -14.53
CA ARG A 306 15.09 0.18 -13.73
C ARG A 306 15.50 0.55 -12.31
N PRO A 307 14.78 0.12 -11.26
CA PRO A 307 15.21 0.37 -9.90
C PRO A 307 16.55 -0.32 -9.64
N THR A 308 17.42 0.36 -8.95
CA THR A 308 18.60 -0.27 -8.34
C THR A 308 18.15 -1.17 -7.18
N GLU A 309 18.97 -2.13 -6.75
CA GLU A 309 18.62 -3.00 -5.61
C GLU A 309 18.25 -2.20 -4.35
N THR A 310 18.92 -1.07 -4.11
CA THR A 310 18.64 -0.17 -2.98
C THR A 310 17.32 0.61 -3.11
N GLN A 311 16.73 0.69 -4.31
CA GLN A 311 15.43 1.33 -4.54
C GLN A 311 14.27 0.35 -4.35
N LYS A 312 14.57 -0.94 -4.16
CA LYS A 312 13.55 -1.96 -3.92
C LYS A 312 13.16 -2.09 -2.44
N SER A 313 13.87 -1.45 -1.52
CA SER A 313 13.53 -1.50 -0.09
C SER A 313 12.26 -0.71 0.19
N ILE A 314 11.23 -1.42 0.65
CA ILE A 314 9.95 -0.87 1.09
C ILE A 314 9.93 -0.90 2.61
N LEU A 315 9.88 0.26 3.24
CA LEU A 315 9.96 0.38 4.70
C LEU A 315 8.60 0.33 5.38
N SER A 316 7.57 0.82 4.70
CA SER A 316 6.22 0.87 5.25
C SER A 316 5.17 0.60 4.20
N VAL A 317 4.08 -0.03 4.61
CA VAL A 317 2.89 -0.29 3.82
C VAL A 317 1.65 -0.01 4.66
N TYR A 318 0.67 0.67 4.07
CA TYR A 318 -0.56 1.05 4.76
C TYR A 318 -1.73 1.01 3.77
N VAL A 319 -2.82 0.35 4.14
CA VAL A 319 -4.07 0.39 3.38
C VAL A 319 -5.05 1.26 4.16
N ASP A 320 -5.53 2.33 3.52
CA ASP A 320 -6.42 3.26 4.18
C ASP A 320 -7.90 2.83 4.13
N ASP A 321 -8.76 3.60 4.80
CA ASP A 321 -10.20 3.38 4.88
C ASP A 321 -10.93 3.47 3.52
N THR A 322 -10.29 3.97 2.48
CA THR A 322 -10.78 4.01 1.10
C THR A 322 -10.22 2.91 0.20
N ASP A 323 -9.50 1.95 0.78
CA ASP A 323 -8.80 0.86 0.10
C ASP A 323 -7.67 1.36 -0.83
N LEU A 324 -7.09 2.52 -0.53
CA LEU A 324 -5.85 2.97 -1.15
C LEU A 324 -4.66 2.34 -0.44
N LEU A 325 -3.79 1.72 -1.22
CA LEU A 325 -2.51 1.21 -0.76
C LEU A 325 -1.47 2.34 -0.82
N TRP A 326 -0.87 2.65 0.30
CA TRP A 326 0.25 3.57 0.43
C TRP A 326 1.53 2.78 0.71
N VAL A 327 2.59 3.13 0.01
CA VAL A 327 3.89 2.43 0.06
C VAL A 327 4.99 3.44 0.33
N GLY A 328 5.65 3.31 1.45
CA GLY A 328 6.80 4.12 1.83
C GLY A 328 8.09 3.39 1.50
N THR A 329 8.97 4.06 0.77
CA THR A 329 10.24 3.49 0.31
C THR A 329 11.43 4.02 1.11
N GLU A 330 12.58 3.38 0.97
CA GLU A 330 13.83 3.88 1.56
C GLU A 330 14.39 5.10 0.81
N LYS A 331 14.24 5.15 -0.53
CA LYS A 331 14.96 6.14 -1.36
C LYS A 331 14.13 6.80 -2.47
N ALA A 332 12.85 6.44 -2.61
CA ALA A 332 12.01 6.94 -3.69
C ALA A 332 10.73 7.67 -3.21
N GLY A 333 10.65 8.01 -1.91
CA GLY A 333 9.49 8.69 -1.33
C GLY A 333 8.30 7.78 -1.18
N VAL A 334 7.12 8.25 -1.57
CA VAL A 334 5.83 7.55 -1.42
C VAL A 334 5.30 7.14 -2.78
N ALA A 335 4.78 5.92 -2.87
CA ALA A 335 3.93 5.48 -3.95
C ALA A 335 2.54 5.11 -3.41
N TYR A 336 1.48 5.32 -4.18
CA TYR A 336 0.15 4.89 -3.79
C TYR A 336 -0.65 4.32 -4.97
N TYR A 337 -1.48 3.33 -4.67
CA TYR A 337 -2.28 2.58 -5.64
C TYR A 337 -3.71 2.42 -5.15
N GLY A 338 -4.66 2.51 -6.08
CA GLY A 338 -6.06 2.14 -5.86
C GLY A 338 -6.73 1.80 -7.18
N LYS A 339 -7.65 0.86 -7.17
CA LYS A 339 -8.35 0.38 -8.38
C LYS A 339 -9.04 1.50 -9.16
N ASN A 340 -9.42 2.59 -8.47
CA ASN A 340 -10.20 3.69 -9.04
C ASN A 340 -9.45 5.02 -9.14
N ILE A 341 -8.14 5.04 -8.88
CA ILE A 341 -7.33 6.27 -8.95
C ILE A 341 -7.30 6.83 -10.37
N TYR A 342 -7.27 5.95 -11.35
CA TYR A 342 -7.28 6.34 -12.75
C TYR A 342 -8.67 6.12 -13.32
N LYS A 343 -9.57 7.10 -13.16
CA LYS A 343 -10.84 7.14 -13.91
C LYS A 343 -10.61 7.38 -15.41
N PHE A 344 -9.44 7.93 -15.75
CA PHE A 344 -9.00 8.18 -17.11
C PHE A 344 -7.60 7.60 -17.28
N GLN A 345 -7.44 6.70 -18.25
CA GLN A 345 -6.12 6.29 -18.71
C GLN A 345 -5.61 7.37 -19.67
N SER A 346 -4.42 7.90 -19.41
CA SER A 346 -3.74 8.80 -20.33
C SER A 346 -2.64 8.03 -21.06
N ALA A 347 -2.66 8.08 -22.40
CA ALA A 347 -1.58 7.61 -23.23
C ALA A 347 -1.00 8.81 -23.98
N PHE A 348 0.33 8.91 -24.03
CA PHE A 348 0.97 9.92 -24.89
C PHE A 348 0.99 9.39 -26.32
N LEU A 349 0.05 9.87 -27.12
CA LEU A 349 -0.15 9.43 -28.49
C LEU A 349 0.27 10.48 -29.54
N GLY A 350 0.79 11.61 -29.11
CA GLY A 350 1.04 12.79 -29.93
C GLY A 350 -0.25 13.62 -30.15
N ASP A 351 -0.27 14.43 -31.20
CA ASP A 351 -1.41 15.29 -31.52
C ASP A 351 -2.54 14.45 -32.12
N ILE A 352 -3.57 14.15 -31.33
CA ILE A 352 -4.74 13.42 -31.78
C ILE A 352 -5.63 14.33 -32.60
N THR A 353 -5.93 13.94 -33.84
CA THR A 353 -6.75 14.69 -34.80
C THR A 353 -8.15 14.10 -34.96
N ALA A 354 -8.34 12.80 -34.72
CA ALA A 354 -9.61 12.13 -34.81
C ALA A 354 -9.67 10.93 -33.87
N MET A 355 -10.86 10.61 -33.34
CA MET A 355 -11.13 9.41 -32.55
C MET A 355 -12.49 8.82 -32.87
N THR A 356 -12.59 7.50 -32.76
CA THR A 356 -13.86 6.76 -32.84
C THR A 356 -13.74 5.48 -32.00
N GLN A 357 -14.91 4.93 -31.63
CA GLN A 357 -15.00 3.67 -30.91
C GLN A 357 -15.76 2.66 -31.76
N ASP A 358 -15.28 1.42 -31.83
CA ASP A 358 -16.00 0.34 -32.45
C ASP A 358 -17.06 -0.30 -31.53
N GLU A 359 -17.90 -1.19 -32.06
CA GLU A 359 -18.92 -1.88 -31.26
C GLU A 359 -18.35 -2.81 -30.18
N GLY A 360 -17.09 -3.24 -30.31
CA GLY A 360 -16.37 -4.02 -29.31
C GLY A 360 -15.77 -3.16 -28.19
N GLY A 361 -15.94 -1.82 -28.24
CA GLY A 361 -15.40 -0.89 -27.24
C GLY A 361 -13.95 -0.50 -27.49
N LYS A 362 -13.28 -0.97 -28.55
CA LYS A 362 -11.92 -0.58 -28.90
C LYS A 362 -11.92 0.85 -29.42
N MET A 363 -11.04 1.69 -28.85
CA MET A 363 -10.79 3.06 -29.30
C MET A 363 -9.81 3.08 -30.48
N TRP A 364 -10.21 3.77 -31.53
CA TRP A 364 -9.38 4.09 -32.67
C TRP A 364 -9.05 5.57 -32.65
N TYR A 365 -7.81 5.93 -32.93
CA TYR A 365 -7.37 7.33 -32.97
C TYR A 365 -6.37 7.55 -34.09
N GLY A 366 -6.51 8.72 -34.73
CA GLY A 366 -5.62 9.21 -35.76
C GLY A 366 -4.73 10.33 -35.20
N THR A 367 -3.49 10.39 -35.63
CA THR A 367 -2.53 11.41 -35.21
C THR A 367 -2.05 12.26 -36.38
N SER A 368 -1.60 13.48 -36.09
CA SER A 368 -1.12 14.40 -37.13
C SER A 368 0.17 13.93 -37.83
N ASN A 369 0.97 13.07 -37.18
CA ASN A 369 2.31 12.71 -37.65
C ASN A 369 2.54 11.20 -37.82
N ASN A 370 1.82 10.35 -37.08
CA ASN A 370 2.05 8.90 -37.04
C ASN A 370 0.85 8.08 -37.50
N GLY A 371 -0.11 8.67 -38.20
CA GLY A 371 -1.25 7.96 -38.72
C GLY A 371 -2.13 7.31 -37.65
N VAL A 372 -2.69 6.16 -37.96
CA VAL A 372 -3.44 5.30 -37.04
C VAL A 372 -2.45 4.31 -36.42
N PRO A 373 -2.05 4.48 -35.15
CA PRO A 373 -1.23 3.50 -34.45
C PRO A 373 -1.94 2.14 -34.45
N ASP A 374 -1.23 1.05 -34.40
CA ASP A 374 -1.71 -0.31 -34.56
C ASP A 374 -1.99 -0.73 -36.01
N TYR A 375 -1.86 0.16 -36.99
CA TYR A 375 -1.91 -0.19 -38.38
C TYR A 375 -0.53 -0.08 -39.04
N SER A 376 -0.11 -1.17 -39.69
CA SER A 376 1.07 -1.18 -40.56
C SER A 376 0.63 -0.87 -42.00
N GLY A 377 1.39 -0.04 -42.73
CA GLY A 377 1.11 0.29 -44.13
C GLY A 377 0.74 1.76 -44.34
N PRO A 378 0.01 2.11 -45.40
CA PRO A 378 -0.24 3.50 -45.79
C PRO A 378 -0.90 4.38 -44.71
N LEU A 379 -1.64 3.79 -43.76
CA LEU A 379 -2.26 4.54 -42.66
C LEU A 379 -1.27 4.92 -41.55
N ALA A 380 -0.10 4.28 -41.47
CA ALA A 380 0.90 4.60 -40.45
C ALA A 380 1.57 5.98 -40.67
N SER A 381 1.40 6.58 -41.84
CA SER A 381 2.01 7.88 -42.18
C SER A 381 1.00 8.92 -42.70
N MET A 382 -0.29 8.61 -42.68
CA MET A 382 -1.34 9.53 -43.18
C MET A 382 -1.69 10.55 -42.11
N LYS A 383 -1.93 11.79 -42.51
CA LYS A 383 -2.57 12.81 -41.66
C LYS A 383 -4.07 12.60 -41.70
N GLU A 384 -4.65 12.10 -40.61
CA GLU A 384 -6.09 11.89 -40.49
C GLU A 384 -6.77 13.13 -39.97
N SER A 385 -7.90 13.48 -40.56
CA SER A 385 -8.75 14.59 -40.13
C SER A 385 -10.11 14.16 -39.60
N ALA A 386 -10.54 12.96 -39.93
CA ALA A 386 -11.80 12.39 -39.47
C ALA A 386 -11.73 10.86 -39.43
N MET A 387 -12.39 10.26 -38.46
CA MET A 387 -12.52 8.80 -38.33
C MET A 387 -13.93 8.44 -37.88
N LYS A 388 -14.47 7.33 -38.41
CA LYS A 388 -15.75 6.78 -37.95
C LYS A 388 -15.80 5.29 -38.18
N THR A 389 -16.26 4.56 -37.17
CA THR A 389 -16.65 3.15 -37.31
C THR A 389 -18.10 3.04 -37.70
N THR A 390 -18.43 2.07 -38.54
CA THR A 390 -19.79 1.76 -38.99
C THR A 390 -20.31 0.50 -38.29
N LYS A 391 -21.61 0.28 -38.29
CA LYS A 391 -22.27 -0.85 -37.59
C LYS A 391 -21.77 -2.23 -38.05
N ASP A 392 -21.25 -2.32 -39.28
CA ASP A 392 -20.62 -3.54 -39.80
C ASP A 392 -19.18 -3.74 -39.32
N GLY A 393 -18.68 -2.85 -38.43
CA GLY A 393 -17.34 -2.90 -37.90
C GLY A 393 -16.25 -2.34 -38.82
N SER A 394 -16.62 -1.72 -39.95
CA SER A 394 -15.65 -1.09 -40.86
C SER A 394 -15.20 0.26 -40.30
N LEU A 395 -13.88 0.56 -40.41
CA LEU A 395 -13.29 1.85 -40.01
C LEU A 395 -13.10 2.74 -41.25
N TRP A 396 -13.73 3.90 -41.24
CA TRP A 396 -13.57 4.93 -42.24
C TRP A 396 -12.63 6.02 -41.79
N VAL A 397 -11.67 6.36 -42.62
CA VAL A 397 -10.60 7.33 -42.32
C VAL A 397 -10.57 8.39 -43.41
N GLY A 398 -10.77 9.63 -43.05
CA GLY A 398 -10.66 10.80 -43.92
C GLY A 398 -9.27 11.46 -43.78
N SER A 399 -8.60 11.65 -44.89
CA SER A 399 -7.31 12.34 -44.96
C SER A 399 -7.36 13.48 -45.98
N PRO A 400 -6.84 14.68 -45.69
CA PRO A 400 -6.78 15.79 -46.64
C PRO A 400 -5.95 15.46 -47.88
N GLN A 401 -4.97 14.56 -47.74
CA GLN A 401 -4.04 14.22 -48.82
C GLN A 401 -4.52 13.02 -49.66
N ASN A 402 -5.15 12.02 -49.00
CA ASN A 402 -5.47 10.73 -49.61
C ASN A 402 -6.97 10.48 -49.75
N GLY A 403 -7.78 11.48 -49.40
CA GLY A 403 -9.25 11.35 -49.48
C GLY A 403 -9.83 10.41 -48.43
N LEU A 404 -10.87 9.64 -48.81
CA LEU A 404 -11.56 8.74 -47.93
C LEU A 404 -11.07 7.30 -48.12
N THR A 405 -10.71 6.67 -47.03
CA THR A 405 -10.20 5.29 -47.00
C THR A 405 -11.08 4.45 -46.07
N THR A 406 -11.34 3.21 -46.43
CA THR A 406 -12.11 2.28 -45.60
C THR A 406 -11.29 1.04 -45.29
N ILE A 407 -11.41 0.55 -44.07
CA ILE A 407 -10.87 -0.72 -43.59
C ILE A 407 -12.07 -1.58 -43.22
N PRO A 408 -12.36 -2.63 -43.99
CA PRO A 408 -13.45 -3.53 -43.67
C PRO A 408 -13.20 -4.30 -42.36
N ALA A 409 -14.29 -4.62 -41.65
CA ALA A 409 -14.21 -5.40 -40.42
C ALA A 409 -13.43 -6.71 -40.60
N GLY A 410 -12.52 -7.00 -39.68
CA GLY A 410 -11.72 -8.23 -39.70
C GLY A 410 -10.64 -8.30 -40.79
N ARG A 411 -10.37 -7.21 -41.51
CA ARG A 411 -9.32 -7.15 -42.55
C ARG A 411 -8.24 -6.12 -42.18
N THR A 412 -7.03 -6.41 -42.61
CA THR A 412 -5.88 -5.50 -42.47
C THR A 412 -5.56 -4.75 -43.77
N THR A 413 -6.32 -4.99 -44.84
CA THR A 413 -6.13 -4.39 -46.17
C THR A 413 -7.05 -3.20 -46.38
N ILE A 414 -6.50 -2.12 -46.89
CA ILE A 414 -7.15 -0.85 -47.19
C ILE A 414 -7.87 -0.95 -48.51
N GLN A 415 -9.12 -0.43 -48.58
CA GLN A 415 -9.80 -0.10 -49.81
C GLN A 415 -9.89 1.41 -49.91
N SER A 416 -9.18 2.03 -50.84
CA SER A 416 -9.30 3.48 -51.08
C SER A 416 -10.52 3.73 -51.94
N ALA A 417 -11.47 4.55 -51.44
CA ALA A 417 -12.48 5.14 -52.24
C ALA A 417 -11.90 6.43 -52.88
N THR A 418 -11.07 6.30 -53.90
CA THR A 418 -10.61 7.47 -54.67
C THR A 418 -11.81 8.05 -55.43
N ARG A 419 -12.06 9.34 -55.16
CA ARG A 419 -12.98 10.14 -55.99
C ARG A 419 -12.30 10.30 -57.32
N ASP A 420 -12.82 9.63 -58.33
CA ASP A 420 -12.42 9.83 -59.71
C ASP A 420 -12.73 11.30 -60.08
N ARG A 421 -11.69 12.13 -60.26
CA ARG A 421 -11.82 13.55 -60.57
C ARG A 421 -12.37 13.81 -62.01
N ASN A 422 -12.64 12.75 -62.76
CA ASN A 422 -13.01 12.85 -64.17
C ASN A 422 -14.45 12.41 -64.51
N ASN A 423 -15.37 12.24 -63.54
CA ASN A 423 -16.77 11.97 -63.93
C ASN A 423 -17.71 12.93 -63.18
N ASN A 424 -17.99 14.07 -63.83
CA ASN A 424 -19.18 14.85 -63.61
C ASN A 424 -20.36 14.02 -64.12
N ASN A 425 -21.26 13.57 -63.24
CA ASN A 425 -22.55 12.95 -63.40
C ASN A 425 -22.64 11.51 -62.91
N HIS A 426 -22.95 11.38 -61.58
CA HIS A 426 -23.97 10.41 -61.15
C HIS A 426 -24.56 10.85 -59.81
N PRO A 427 -25.89 10.77 -59.67
CA PRO A 427 -26.58 11.25 -58.48
C PRO A 427 -26.32 10.31 -57.29
N ILE A 428 -26.14 10.93 -56.16
CA ILE A 428 -26.11 10.25 -54.87
C ILE A 428 -27.50 9.62 -54.67
N ASP A 429 -27.55 8.31 -54.71
CA ASP A 429 -28.74 7.57 -54.30
C ASP A 429 -29.01 7.80 -52.82
N ARG A 430 -29.99 8.61 -52.55
CA ARG A 430 -30.63 8.78 -51.27
C ARG A 430 -31.67 7.67 -51.11
N HIS A 431 -31.31 6.54 -50.56
CA HIS A 431 -32.25 5.59 -49.95
C HIS A 431 -31.58 4.91 -48.78
N ASN A 432 -32.13 5.17 -47.70
CA ASN A 432 -33.04 4.66 -46.72
C ASN A 432 -32.48 4.55 -45.31
N ASN A 433 -33.22 5.22 -44.45
CA ASN A 433 -33.62 4.90 -43.05
C ASN A 433 -32.56 4.51 -42.05
#